data_90d74fa8eb7e55de50dd00920046f56d
#
_entry.id   90d74fa8eb7e55de50dd00920046f56d
#
_cell.length_a   1.000
_cell.length_b   1.000
_cell.length_c   1.000
_cell.angle_alpha   90.00
_cell.angle_beta   90.00
_cell.angle_gamma   90.00
#
_symmetry.space_group_name_H-M   'P 1'
#
loop_
_entity.id
_entity.type
_entity.pdbx_description
1 polymer ?
#
loop_
_entity_poly.entity_id
_entity_poly.type
_entity_poly.pdbx_seq_one_letter_code
_entity_poly.pdbx_strand_id
1 'polypeptide(L)'
;MVAVRAAVRGRVQAVGFRDATVRKARALGVMGWVRNADDGSVLVHAEGDEAAVEGLAEFLRQGPRGAAVSEVEVDQVKPEGHEQFAVRGVSAGVFVVQEHQATAHHYDLRLEVDGVMRSWAVPKGPSMDPAAKRLAIEVEDHSLSYNDFEGEVDGGQVIVWDRGTYEQGGRVPWPEALARGHAVFVLHGEKLRGGFALQRTGRGDKPQWLLIKRKDELARPGSDVAAEAPDSVITGKPLRQA
;
A
#
# COMPACT_ATOMS: atom_id res chain seq x y z
N MET A 1 -10.38 -1.60 26.89
CA MET A 1 -9.98 -1.15 25.53
C MET A 1 -11.24 -0.89 24.73
N VAL A 2 -11.40 0.32 24.23
CA VAL A 2 -12.50 0.73 23.34
C VAL A 2 -11.94 1.03 21.97
N ALA A 3 -12.80 1.06 20.94
CA ALA A 3 -12.41 1.52 19.61
C ALA A 3 -13.50 2.39 19.00
N VAL A 4 -13.07 3.41 18.26
CA VAL A 4 -13.95 4.32 17.53
C VAL A 4 -13.47 4.48 16.09
N ARG A 5 -14.41 4.79 15.22
CA ARG A 5 -14.14 5.30 13.87
C ARG A 5 -14.67 6.70 13.74
N ALA A 6 -13.84 7.62 13.31
CA ALA A 6 -14.22 9.02 13.12
C ALA A 6 -14.08 9.44 11.66
N ALA A 7 -15.05 10.23 11.18
CA ALA A 7 -14.97 10.94 9.90
C ALA A 7 -14.91 12.45 10.17
N VAL A 8 -13.83 13.09 9.75
CA VAL A 8 -13.56 14.52 9.98
C VAL A 8 -13.73 15.28 8.67
N ARG A 9 -14.66 16.22 8.62
CA ARG A 9 -14.98 17.02 7.44
C ARG A 9 -14.53 18.48 7.60
N GLY A 10 -14.39 19.16 6.47
CA GLY A 10 -13.94 20.55 6.42
C GLY A 10 -12.64 20.70 5.63
N ARG A 11 -11.89 21.78 5.85
CA ARG A 11 -10.54 21.93 5.29
C ARG A 11 -9.53 21.17 6.16
N VAL A 12 -9.46 19.87 5.94
CA VAL A 12 -8.68 18.92 6.77
C VAL A 12 -7.59 18.19 5.99
N GLN A 13 -7.62 18.25 4.65
CA GLN A 13 -6.55 17.71 3.80
C GLN A 13 -5.55 18.78 3.40
N ALA A 14 -4.31 18.39 3.07
CA ALA A 14 -3.19 19.26 2.69
C ALA A 14 -2.77 20.32 3.76
N VAL A 15 -3.17 20.15 5.02
CA VAL A 15 -2.89 21.06 6.16
C VAL A 15 -2.11 20.38 7.29
N GLY A 16 -1.49 19.22 7.02
CA GLY A 16 -0.75 18.44 8.02
C GLY A 16 -1.63 17.74 9.06
N PHE A 17 -2.93 17.57 8.79
CA PHE A 17 -3.90 16.98 9.72
C PHE A 17 -3.50 15.57 10.14
N ARG A 18 -3.16 14.71 9.18
CA ARG A 18 -2.78 13.32 9.43
C ARG A 18 -1.54 13.20 10.32
N ASP A 19 -0.49 13.97 10.05
CA ASP A 19 0.74 13.95 10.84
C ASP A 19 0.51 14.45 12.27
N ALA A 20 -0.33 15.46 12.42
CA ALA A 20 -0.73 15.98 13.74
C ALA A 20 -1.55 14.94 14.50
N THR A 21 -2.47 14.22 13.84
CA THR A 21 -3.25 13.12 14.43
C THR A 21 -2.32 11.99 14.90
N VAL A 22 -1.35 11.58 14.09
CA VAL A 22 -0.36 10.55 14.49
C VAL A 22 0.43 10.98 15.72
N ARG A 23 0.92 12.22 15.74
CA ARG A 23 1.65 12.75 16.92
C ARG A 23 0.78 12.75 18.19
N LYS A 24 -0.48 13.19 18.06
CA LYS A 24 -1.42 13.23 19.18
C LYS A 24 -1.77 11.84 19.69
N ALA A 25 -2.08 10.90 18.78
CA ALA A 25 -2.38 9.52 19.11
C ALA A 25 -1.21 8.84 19.87
N ARG A 26 0.03 9.04 19.39
CA ARG A 26 1.23 8.53 20.07
C ARG A 26 1.39 9.10 21.48
N ALA A 27 1.18 10.39 21.64
CA ALA A 27 1.27 11.04 22.96
C ALA A 27 0.25 10.51 23.96
N LEU A 28 -0.91 10.04 23.47
CA LEU A 28 -1.99 9.49 24.26
C LEU A 28 -1.92 7.94 24.40
N GLY A 29 -0.99 7.28 23.71
CA GLY A 29 -0.92 5.80 23.69
C GLY A 29 -2.07 5.14 22.92
N VAL A 30 -2.74 5.86 22.00
CA VAL A 30 -3.81 5.35 21.15
C VAL A 30 -3.20 4.62 19.96
N MET A 31 -3.77 3.46 19.62
CA MET A 31 -3.42 2.65 18.45
C MET A 31 -4.45 2.87 17.35
N GLY A 32 -4.11 2.50 16.08
CA GLY A 32 -5.03 2.62 14.95
C GLY A 32 -4.43 3.31 13.73
N TRP A 33 -5.26 4.06 13.02
CA TRP A 33 -4.83 4.71 11.78
C TRP A 33 -5.61 5.99 11.47
N VAL A 34 -5.01 6.82 10.61
CA VAL A 34 -5.63 7.99 9.99
C VAL A 34 -5.39 7.97 8.48
N ARG A 35 -6.39 8.30 7.66
CA ARG A 35 -6.27 8.39 6.20
C ARG A 35 -7.11 9.53 5.62
N ASN A 36 -6.75 9.98 4.43
CA ASN A 36 -7.64 10.78 3.61
C ASN A 36 -8.71 9.86 2.97
N ALA A 37 -9.88 10.42 2.71
CA ALA A 37 -10.90 9.80 1.87
C ALA A 37 -11.11 10.62 0.59
N ASP A 38 -11.67 10.00 -0.43
CA ASP A 38 -11.85 10.62 -1.75
C ASP A 38 -12.89 11.75 -1.73
N ASP A 39 -13.80 11.75 -0.75
CA ASP A 39 -14.80 12.80 -0.51
C ASP A 39 -14.21 14.06 0.16
N GLY A 40 -12.89 14.12 0.36
CA GLY A 40 -12.19 15.22 1.03
C GLY A 40 -12.17 15.14 2.56
N SER A 41 -12.82 14.16 3.17
CA SER A 41 -12.77 13.92 4.60
C SER A 41 -11.46 13.26 5.03
N VAL A 42 -11.20 13.24 6.35
CA VAL A 42 -10.16 12.43 6.99
C VAL A 42 -10.83 11.37 7.86
N LEU A 43 -10.53 10.12 7.59
CA LEU A 43 -11.01 8.99 8.38
C LEU A 43 -9.97 8.58 9.41
N VAL A 44 -10.45 8.26 10.62
CA VAL A 44 -9.60 7.82 11.73
C VAL A 44 -10.21 6.57 12.35
N HIS A 45 -9.40 5.55 12.60
CA HIS A 45 -9.73 4.46 13.52
C HIS A 45 -8.81 4.59 14.72
N ALA A 46 -9.37 4.59 15.90
CA ALA A 46 -8.64 4.76 17.15
C ALA A 46 -9.05 3.70 18.16
N GLU A 47 -8.08 3.01 18.76
CA GLU A 47 -8.32 1.99 19.78
C GLU A 47 -7.33 2.13 20.94
N GLY A 48 -7.82 1.89 22.17
CA GLY A 48 -7.00 2.04 23.37
C GLY A 48 -7.80 2.16 24.64
N ASP A 49 -7.21 2.85 25.62
CA ASP A 49 -7.91 3.27 26.83
C ASP A 49 -8.99 4.30 26.49
N GLU A 50 -10.13 4.25 27.17
CA GLU A 50 -11.29 5.09 26.87
C GLU A 50 -10.97 6.59 26.96
N ALA A 51 -10.26 7.02 28.02
CA ALA A 51 -9.88 8.41 28.19
C ALA A 51 -8.88 8.88 27.13
N ALA A 52 -7.98 7.99 26.68
CA ALA A 52 -7.01 8.29 25.62
C ALA A 52 -7.70 8.44 24.25
N VAL A 53 -8.66 7.55 23.94
CA VAL A 53 -9.44 7.61 22.71
C VAL A 53 -10.32 8.87 22.67
N GLU A 54 -10.98 9.22 23.80
CA GLU A 54 -11.76 10.47 23.90
C GLU A 54 -10.85 11.71 23.75
N GLY A 55 -9.67 11.72 24.35
CA GLY A 55 -8.69 12.80 24.19
C GLY A 55 -8.20 12.97 22.74
N LEU A 56 -8.17 11.89 21.95
CA LEU A 56 -7.91 11.96 20.51
C LEU A 56 -9.14 12.48 19.76
N ALA A 57 -10.35 12.04 20.09
CA ALA A 57 -11.59 12.51 19.48
C ALA A 57 -11.77 14.02 19.69
N GLU A 58 -11.47 14.54 20.87
CA GLU A 58 -11.49 15.99 21.15
C GLU A 58 -10.48 16.74 20.28
N PHE A 59 -9.25 16.21 20.11
CA PHE A 59 -8.29 16.79 19.20
C PHE A 59 -8.79 16.80 17.74
N LEU A 60 -9.49 15.76 17.29
CA LEU A 60 -10.05 15.69 15.93
C LEU A 60 -11.11 16.78 15.69
N ARG A 61 -11.90 17.14 16.71
CA ARG A 61 -12.89 18.24 16.64
C ARG A 61 -12.23 19.62 16.47
N GLN A 62 -11.08 19.81 17.11
CA GLN A 62 -10.33 21.08 17.02
C GLN A 62 -9.43 21.14 15.78
N GLY A 63 -8.80 20.03 15.44
CA GLY A 63 -7.78 19.93 14.40
C GLY A 63 -6.47 20.65 14.75
N PRO A 64 -5.43 20.51 13.91
CA PRO A 64 -4.18 21.24 14.04
C PRO A 64 -4.32 22.68 13.54
N ARG A 65 -3.34 23.52 13.89
CA ARG A 65 -3.23 24.90 13.37
C ARG A 65 -3.25 24.90 11.83
N GLY A 66 -4.18 25.62 11.24
CA GLY A 66 -4.36 25.70 9.78
C GLY A 66 -5.47 24.78 9.23
N ALA A 67 -5.99 23.85 10.01
CA ALA A 67 -7.22 23.14 9.68
C ALA A 67 -8.46 23.99 9.99
N ALA A 68 -9.58 23.69 9.32
CA ALA A 68 -10.90 24.20 9.65
C ALA A 68 -11.88 23.03 9.62
N VAL A 69 -12.08 22.43 10.80
CA VAL A 69 -13.02 21.32 10.98
C VAL A 69 -14.44 21.86 10.99
N SER A 70 -15.30 21.32 10.15
CA SER A 70 -16.73 21.67 10.10
C SER A 70 -17.60 20.64 10.81
N GLU A 71 -17.18 19.38 10.81
CA GLU A 71 -17.95 18.27 11.37
C GLU A 71 -17.04 17.11 11.74
N VAL A 72 -17.38 16.40 12.81
CA VAL A 72 -16.75 15.12 13.19
C VAL A 72 -17.85 14.15 13.61
N GLU A 73 -18.01 13.11 12.83
CA GLU A 73 -18.84 11.94 13.17
C GLU A 73 -17.97 10.91 13.87
N VAL A 74 -18.44 10.33 14.97
CA VAL A 74 -17.70 9.31 15.74
C VAL A 74 -18.60 8.15 16.05
N ASP A 75 -18.25 6.96 15.56
CA ASP A 75 -18.96 5.71 15.77
C ASP A 75 -18.13 4.78 16.64
N GLN A 76 -18.77 4.07 17.57
CA GLN A 76 -18.13 2.97 18.28
C GLN A 76 -18.03 1.75 17.36
N VAL A 77 -16.84 1.14 17.32
CA VAL A 77 -16.54 -0.04 16.52
C VAL A 77 -15.82 -1.10 17.35
N LYS A 78 -15.63 -2.28 16.77
CA LYS A 78 -14.80 -3.31 17.41
C LYS A 78 -13.32 -2.97 17.23
N PRO A 79 -12.45 -3.23 18.23
CA PRO A 79 -11.01 -3.14 18.07
C PRO A 79 -10.51 -4.06 16.96
N GLU A 80 -9.59 -3.54 16.14
CA GLU A 80 -8.94 -4.28 15.05
C GLU A 80 -7.60 -4.91 15.48
N GLY A 81 -7.14 -4.61 16.71
CA GLY A 81 -5.90 -5.16 17.28
C GLY A 81 -4.63 -4.50 16.74
N HIS A 82 -4.65 -3.19 16.56
CA HIS A 82 -3.48 -2.44 16.11
C HIS A 82 -2.42 -2.34 17.21
N GLU A 83 -1.16 -2.54 16.84
CA GLU A 83 -0.04 -2.38 17.78
C GLU A 83 0.56 -0.97 17.77
N GLN A 84 0.03 -0.08 16.94
CA GLN A 84 0.54 1.28 16.74
C GLN A 84 -0.47 2.18 16.02
N PHE A 85 -0.22 3.50 16.05
CA PHE A 85 -0.98 4.46 15.25
C PHE A 85 -0.21 4.83 13.97
N ALA A 86 -0.85 4.67 12.79
CA ALA A 86 -0.22 4.87 11.48
C ALA A 86 -1.03 5.78 10.57
N VAL A 87 -0.39 6.43 9.58
CA VAL A 87 -1.10 6.94 8.41
C VAL A 87 -1.42 5.75 7.52
N ARG A 88 -2.71 5.54 7.20
CA ARG A 88 -3.17 4.61 6.17
C ARG A 88 -3.63 5.38 4.95
N GLY A 89 -3.47 4.76 3.78
CA GLY A 89 -4.08 5.24 2.55
C GLY A 89 -3.88 6.73 2.34
N VAL A 90 -2.66 7.14 2.08
CA VAL A 90 -2.46 8.33 1.30
C VAL A 90 -2.72 7.91 -0.12
N SER A 91 -3.70 8.58 -0.73
CA SER A 91 -4.17 8.35 -2.06
C SER A 91 -3.28 7.44 -2.87
N ALA A 92 -3.80 6.44 -3.13
CA ALA A 92 -3.75 5.59 -4.24
C ALA A 92 -2.79 6.12 -5.31
N GLY A 93 -1.60 5.65 -5.27
CA GLY A 93 -0.84 5.51 -6.49
C GLY A 93 -1.45 4.36 -7.28
N VAL A 94 -1.20 4.30 -8.55
CA VAL A 94 -1.48 3.12 -9.35
C VAL A 94 -0.37 2.09 -9.17
N PHE A 95 -0.70 0.83 -9.34
CA PHE A 95 0.29 -0.22 -9.47
C PHE A 95 0.03 -1.05 -10.74
N VAL A 96 1.08 -1.63 -11.24
CA VAL A 96 1.01 -2.64 -12.30
C VAL A 96 1.99 -3.77 -12.00
N VAL A 97 1.61 -4.97 -12.37
CA VAL A 97 2.51 -6.11 -12.48
C VAL A 97 2.54 -6.55 -13.93
N GLN A 98 3.69 -6.45 -14.54
CA GLN A 98 3.91 -6.93 -15.90
C GLN A 98 4.64 -8.27 -15.86
N GLU A 99 4.13 -9.27 -16.56
CA GLU A 99 4.84 -10.51 -16.80
C GLU A 99 5.69 -10.36 -18.05
N HIS A 100 6.96 -10.69 -17.93
CA HIS A 100 7.96 -10.44 -18.95
C HIS A 100 8.74 -11.70 -19.29
N GLN A 101 8.66 -12.12 -20.54
CA GLN A 101 9.54 -13.13 -21.13
C GLN A 101 10.67 -12.39 -21.87
N ALA A 102 11.78 -12.23 -21.18
CA ALA A 102 13.02 -11.70 -21.73
C ALA A 102 14.08 -12.84 -21.77
N THR A 103 15.34 -12.51 -21.50
CA THR A 103 16.40 -13.54 -21.33
C THR A 103 16.04 -14.52 -20.21
N ALA A 104 15.32 -14.07 -19.19
CA ALA A 104 14.74 -14.89 -18.12
C ALA A 104 13.31 -14.44 -17.86
N HIS A 105 12.42 -15.38 -17.63
CA HIS A 105 11.04 -15.10 -17.25
C HIS A 105 10.98 -14.47 -15.86
N HIS A 106 10.25 -13.38 -15.72
CA HIS A 106 10.04 -12.68 -14.44
C HIS A 106 8.77 -11.83 -14.50
N TYR A 107 8.42 -11.26 -13.33
CA TYR A 107 7.35 -10.30 -13.16
C TYR A 107 7.95 -8.98 -12.68
N ASP A 108 7.50 -7.86 -13.24
CA ASP A 108 7.87 -6.53 -12.79
C ASP A 108 6.74 -5.93 -11.95
N LEU A 109 6.94 -5.83 -10.64
CA LEU A 109 6.06 -5.05 -9.77
C LEU A 109 6.45 -3.58 -9.86
N ARG A 110 5.52 -2.73 -10.22
CA ARG A 110 5.70 -1.28 -10.30
C ARG A 110 4.67 -0.56 -9.43
N LEU A 111 5.13 0.40 -8.63
CA LEU A 111 4.32 1.21 -7.73
C LEU A 111 4.59 2.69 -8.03
N GLU A 112 3.54 3.46 -8.27
CA GLU A 112 3.66 4.90 -8.47
C GLU A 112 4.09 5.60 -7.16
N VAL A 113 5.21 6.29 -7.20
CA VAL A 113 5.73 7.09 -6.09
C VAL A 113 6.28 8.39 -6.65
N ASP A 114 5.76 9.52 -6.20
CA ASP A 114 6.20 10.85 -6.62
C ASP A 114 6.20 11.05 -8.16
N GLY A 115 5.22 10.44 -8.86
CA GLY A 115 5.03 10.62 -10.31
C GLY A 115 5.90 9.71 -11.19
N VAL A 116 6.61 8.74 -10.61
CA VAL A 116 7.34 7.70 -11.34
C VAL A 116 6.94 6.32 -10.86
N MET A 117 7.15 5.30 -11.69
CA MET A 117 6.91 3.90 -11.33
C MET A 117 8.17 3.29 -10.73
N ARG A 118 8.26 3.25 -9.39
CA ARG A 118 9.30 2.49 -8.69
C ARG A 118 9.12 1.01 -9.00
N SER A 119 10.19 0.34 -9.39
CA SER A 119 10.10 -0.96 -10.05
C SER A 119 10.99 -2.03 -9.41
N TRP A 120 10.44 -3.24 -9.33
CA TRP A 120 11.15 -4.42 -8.82
C TRP A 120 10.87 -5.62 -9.73
N ALA A 121 11.95 -6.25 -10.23
CA ALA A 121 11.86 -7.53 -10.90
C ALA A 121 11.68 -8.66 -9.87
N VAL A 122 10.65 -9.49 -10.03
CA VAL A 122 10.28 -10.60 -9.15
C VAL A 122 10.37 -11.91 -9.92
N PRO A 123 11.49 -12.65 -9.86
CA PRO A 123 11.73 -13.81 -10.75
C PRO A 123 10.70 -14.95 -10.63
N LYS A 124 10.09 -15.12 -9.45
CA LYS A 124 9.08 -16.17 -9.21
C LYS A 124 7.66 -15.62 -9.15
N GLY A 125 7.45 -14.37 -9.58
CA GLY A 125 6.17 -13.69 -9.46
C GLY A 125 5.74 -13.38 -8.02
N PRO A 126 4.74 -12.50 -7.86
CA PRO A 126 4.08 -12.23 -6.58
C PRO A 126 3.38 -13.47 -6.03
N SER A 127 3.05 -13.47 -4.74
CA SER A 127 2.31 -14.55 -4.10
C SER A 127 1.24 -14.01 -3.16
N MET A 128 0.12 -14.69 -3.08
CA MET A 128 -0.94 -14.44 -2.08
C MET A 128 -0.75 -15.29 -0.81
N ASP A 129 0.29 -16.14 -0.77
CA ASP A 129 0.66 -16.92 0.41
C ASP A 129 1.61 -16.13 1.32
N PRO A 130 1.25 -15.84 2.58
CA PRO A 130 2.12 -15.16 3.53
C PRO A 130 3.42 -15.90 3.90
N ALA A 131 3.48 -17.21 3.65
CA ALA A 131 4.70 -17.99 3.87
C ALA A 131 5.71 -17.82 2.72
N ALA A 132 5.25 -17.45 1.53
CA ALA A 132 6.09 -17.27 0.36
C ALA A 132 6.75 -15.87 0.38
N LYS A 133 8.06 -15.84 0.66
CA LYS A 133 8.88 -14.63 0.55
C LYS A 133 9.50 -14.59 -0.84
N ARG A 134 9.07 -13.66 -1.68
CA ARG A 134 9.52 -13.54 -3.06
C ARG A 134 10.68 -12.55 -3.16
N LEU A 135 11.79 -12.99 -3.74
CA LEU A 135 12.88 -12.07 -4.09
C LEU A 135 12.33 -11.01 -5.04
N ALA A 136 12.66 -9.75 -4.76
CA ALA A 136 12.35 -8.60 -5.58
C ALA A 136 13.63 -7.77 -5.75
N ILE A 137 14.09 -7.60 -6.97
CA ILE A 137 15.32 -6.88 -7.29
C ILE A 137 14.94 -5.49 -7.77
N GLU A 138 15.38 -4.46 -7.06
CA GLU A 138 15.11 -3.08 -7.46
C GLU A 138 15.79 -2.80 -8.80
N VAL A 139 15.02 -2.22 -9.73
CA VAL A 139 15.45 -1.83 -11.08
C VAL A 139 15.16 -0.35 -11.31
N GLU A 140 15.49 0.17 -12.48
CA GLU A 140 15.28 1.56 -12.84
C GLU A 140 13.79 1.96 -12.77
N ASP A 141 13.54 3.21 -12.43
CA ASP A 141 12.20 3.78 -12.42
C ASP A 141 11.67 3.90 -13.86
N HIS A 142 10.36 3.71 -14.01
CA HIS A 142 9.69 3.78 -15.30
C HIS A 142 8.68 4.93 -15.35
N SER A 143 8.31 5.33 -16.55
CA SER A 143 7.22 6.29 -16.78
C SER A 143 5.86 5.64 -16.54
N LEU A 144 4.89 6.42 -16.03
CA LEU A 144 3.51 5.98 -15.90
C LEU A 144 2.88 5.55 -17.24
N SER A 145 3.33 6.13 -18.36
CA SER A 145 2.84 5.77 -19.70
C SER A 145 3.11 4.31 -20.10
N TYR A 146 3.99 3.62 -19.37
CA TYR A 146 4.33 2.22 -19.63
C TYR A 146 3.37 1.23 -18.94
N ASN A 147 2.47 1.71 -18.08
CA ASN A 147 1.61 0.85 -17.26
C ASN A 147 0.61 0.00 -18.04
N ASP A 148 0.16 0.47 -19.19
CA ASP A 148 -0.81 -0.25 -20.04
C ASP A 148 -0.13 -0.91 -21.26
N PHE A 149 1.21 -0.95 -21.29
CA PHE A 149 1.93 -1.50 -22.42
C PHE A 149 1.92 -3.02 -22.41
N GLU A 150 1.49 -3.61 -23.52
CA GLU A 150 1.62 -5.02 -23.87
C GLU A 150 2.24 -5.15 -25.26
N GLY A 151 3.16 -6.05 -25.46
CA GLY A 151 3.79 -6.25 -26.75
C GLY A 151 5.22 -6.78 -26.68
N GLU A 152 5.97 -6.60 -27.76
CA GLU A 152 7.37 -7.01 -27.86
C GLU A 152 8.30 -5.88 -27.39
N VAL A 153 9.26 -6.23 -26.53
CA VAL A 153 10.30 -5.34 -26.01
C VAL A 153 11.62 -6.11 -25.91
N ASP A 154 12.69 -5.56 -26.48
CA ASP A 154 14.07 -6.08 -26.37
C ASP A 154 14.20 -7.59 -26.61
N GLY A 155 13.46 -8.11 -27.61
CA GLY A 155 13.45 -9.53 -27.96
C GLY A 155 12.64 -10.42 -27.03
N GLY A 156 11.82 -9.83 -26.18
CA GLY A 156 10.88 -10.54 -25.30
C GLY A 156 9.45 -10.06 -25.46
N GLN A 157 8.55 -10.67 -24.72
CA GLN A 157 7.13 -10.30 -24.67
C GLN A 157 6.74 -9.83 -23.29
N VAL A 158 5.86 -8.82 -23.23
CA VAL A 158 5.30 -8.25 -22.00
C VAL A 158 3.79 -8.28 -22.07
N ILE A 159 3.15 -8.70 -20.98
CA ILE A 159 1.71 -8.53 -20.74
C ILE A 159 1.47 -7.82 -19.41
N VAL A 160 0.35 -7.14 -19.29
CA VAL A 160 -0.12 -6.58 -18.01
C VAL A 160 -0.83 -7.70 -17.24
N TRP A 161 -0.07 -8.38 -16.37
CA TRP A 161 -0.56 -9.52 -15.61
C TRP A 161 -1.55 -9.11 -14.52
N ASP A 162 -1.30 -7.97 -13.82
CA ASP A 162 -2.24 -7.37 -12.86
C ASP A 162 -2.07 -5.87 -12.80
N ARG A 163 -3.12 -5.14 -12.44
CA ARG A 163 -3.11 -3.70 -12.25
C ARG A 163 -4.20 -3.25 -11.31
N GLY A 164 -4.08 -2.02 -10.83
CA GLY A 164 -5.07 -1.40 -9.96
C GLY A 164 -4.51 -0.21 -9.22
N THR A 165 -5.11 0.07 -8.09
CA THR A 165 -4.65 1.10 -7.16
C THR A 165 -3.99 0.45 -5.95
N TYR A 166 -3.16 1.22 -5.26
CA TYR A 166 -2.61 0.78 -3.99
C TYR A 166 -2.71 1.88 -2.94
N GLU A 167 -2.79 1.49 -1.69
CA GLU A 167 -2.74 2.38 -0.54
C GLU A 167 -1.42 2.17 0.19
N GLN A 168 -0.77 3.24 0.58
CA GLN A 168 0.37 3.14 1.47
C GLN A 168 -0.12 2.70 2.85
N GLY A 169 0.39 1.56 3.32
CA GLY A 169 0.17 1.11 4.70
C GLY A 169 1.46 1.28 5.48
N GLY A 170 1.55 2.21 6.38
CA GLY A 170 2.78 2.39 7.15
C GLY A 170 2.82 3.72 7.88
N ARG A 171 3.91 3.96 8.62
CA ARG A 171 4.04 5.10 9.52
C ARG A 171 4.67 6.32 8.89
N VAL A 172 5.36 6.13 7.77
CA VAL A 172 6.15 7.17 7.13
C VAL A 172 5.81 7.25 5.65
N PRO A 173 5.95 8.42 5.03
CA PRO A 173 5.74 8.57 3.58
C PRO A 173 6.59 7.59 2.77
N TRP A 174 6.14 7.24 1.57
CA TRP A 174 6.79 6.27 0.70
C TRP A 174 8.28 6.52 0.47
N PRO A 175 8.74 7.74 0.13
CA PRO A 175 10.16 7.97 -0.09
C PRO A 175 11.00 7.61 1.14
N GLU A 176 10.50 7.96 2.33
CA GLU A 176 11.19 7.62 3.59
C GLU A 176 11.10 6.12 3.91
N ALA A 177 9.96 5.47 3.67
CA ALA A 177 9.77 4.04 3.87
C ALA A 177 10.73 3.23 2.98
N LEU A 178 10.85 3.59 1.70
CA LEU A 178 11.79 2.98 0.77
C LEU A 178 13.24 3.24 1.17
N ALA A 179 13.59 4.47 1.56
CA ALA A 179 14.94 4.81 2.03
C ALA A 179 15.32 3.98 3.27
N ARG A 180 14.39 3.77 4.20
CA ARG A 180 14.56 2.90 5.37
C ARG A 180 14.63 1.41 5.01
N GLY A 181 14.19 1.02 3.81
CA GLY A 181 14.18 -0.36 3.34
C GLY A 181 13.01 -1.19 3.88
N HIS A 182 11.91 -0.56 4.27
CA HIS A 182 10.70 -1.25 4.69
C HIS A 182 9.47 -0.44 4.32
N ALA A 183 8.71 -0.92 3.35
CA ALA A 183 7.49 -0.30 2.87
C ALA A 183 6.32 -1.29 2.98
N VAL A 184 5.20 -0.82 3.53
CA VAL A 184 3.96 -1.59 3.67
C VAL A 184 2.88 -0.91 2.85
N PHE A 185 2.07 -1.70 2.15
CA PHE A 185 1.02 -1.20 1.26
C PHE A 185 -0.12 -2.21 1.12
N VAL A 186 -1.25 -1.74 0.65
CA VAL A 186 -2.43 -2.55 0.36
C VAL A 186 -2.71 -2.45 -1.13
N LEU A 187 -2.78 -3.56 -1.83
CA LEU A 187 -3.11 -3.63 -3.25
C LEU A 187 -4.61 -3.85 -3.45
N HIS A 188 -5.16 -3.15 -4.44
CA HIS A 188 -6.52 -3.26 -4.94
C HIS A 188 -6.47 -3.62 -6.43
N GLY A 189 -5.87 -4.76 -6.74
CA GLY A 189 -5.77 -5.30 -8.09
C GLY A 189 -6.90 -6.26 -8.44
N GLU A 190 -6.84 -6.79 -9.62
CA GLU A 190 -7.74 -7.87 -10.06
C GLU A 190 -7.32 -9.20 -9.44
N LYS A 191 -6.02 -9.47 -9.36
CA LYS A 191 -5.42 -10.69 -8.83
C LYS A 191 -4.80 -10.50 -7.45
N LEU A 192 -4.02 -9.43 -7.27
CA LEU A 192 -3.34 -9.13 -6.01
C LEU A 192 -4.19 -8.17 -5.16
N ARG A 193 -4.59 -8.65 -3.99
CA ARG A 193 -5.42 -7.87 -3.06
C ARG A 193 -4.91 -7.97 -1.63
N GLY A 194 -5.14 -6.89 -0.86
CA GLY A 194 -4.81 -6.84 0.56
C GLY A 194 -3.38 -6.39 0.83
N GLY A 195 -2.91 -6.63 2.03
CA GLY A 195 -1.65 -6.10 2.55
C GLY A 195 -0.42 -6.82 2.00
N PHE A 196 0.60 -6.03 1.65
CA PHE A 196 1.92 -6.48 1.24
C PHE A 196 3.00 -5.69 1.96
N ALA A 197 4.21 -6.22 1.97
CA ALA A 197 5.40 -5.53 2.44
C ALA A 197 6.56 -5.76 1.47
N LEU A 198 7.35 -4.72 1.26
CA LEU A 198 8.68 -4.79 0.67
C LEU A 198 9.71 -4.57 1.78
N GLN A 199 10.62 -5.53 1.97
CA GLN A 199 11.69 -5.47 2.96
C GLN A 199 13.04 -5.65 2.28
N ARG A 200 13.90 -4.63 2.35
CA ARG A 200 15.25 -4.68 1.80
C ARG A 200 16.12 -5.62 2.62
N THR A 201 16.82 -6.53 1.95
CA THR A 201 17.68 -7.54 2.56
C THR A 201 19.15 -7.35 2.22
N GLY A 202 19.45 -6.67 1.12
CA GLY A 202 20.82 -6.40 0.66
C GLY A 202 20.97 -4.98 0.15
N ARG A 203 22.20 -4.46 0.26
CA ARG A 203 22.63 -3.18 -0.29
C ARG A 203 23.77 -3.46 -1.25
N GLY A 204 23.60 -3.13 -2.50
CA GLY A 204 24.59 -3.30 -3.57
C GLY A 204 24.15 -2.48 -4.76
N ASP A 205 24.81 -2.67 -5.89
CA ASP A 205 24.47 -1.96 -7.15
C ASP A 205 23.02 -2.23 -7.59
N LYS A 206 22.48 -3.41 -7.23
CA LYS A 206 21.06 -3.75 -7.39
C LYS A 206 20.50 -4.16 -6.03
N PRO A 207 19.82 -3.25 -5.31
CA PRO A 207 19.25 -3.56 -4.01
C PRO A 207 18.26 -4.73 -4.09
N GLN A 208 18.39 -5.66 -3.16
CA GLN A 208 17.53 -6.83 -3.06
C GLN A 208 16.50 -6.62 -1.96
N TRP A 209 15.27 -7.01 -2.26
CA TRP A 209 14.12 -6.93 -1.38
C TRP A 209 13.40 -8.26 -1.31
N LEU A 210 12.57 -8.41 -0.31
CA LEU A 210 11.55 -9.45 -0.23
C LEU A 210 10.18 -8.81 -0.39
N LEU A 211 9.42 -9.28 -1.37
CA LEU A 211 7.98 -9.03 -1.48
C LEU A 211 7.24 -10.10 -0.68
N ILE A 212 6.44 -9.67 0.29
CA ILE A 212 5.78 -10.54 1.25
C ILE A 212 4.30 -10.19 1.34
N LYS A 213 3.42 -11.16 1.13
CA LYS A 213 2.00 -11.02 1.44
C LYS A 213 1.83 -10.99 2.96
N ARG A 214 1.09 -10.02 3.48
CA ARG A 214 0.75 -9.96 4.89
C ARG A 214 -0.37 -10.95 5.24
N LYS A 215 -0.40 -11.37 6.50
CA LYS A 215 -1.52 -12.17 7.04
C LYS A 215 -2.73 -11.25 7.20
N ASP A 216 -3.69 -11.37 6.32
CA ASP A 216 -4.98 -10.67 6.34
C ASP A 216 -6.08 -11.59 5.80
N GLU A 217 -7.30 -11.10 5.75
CA GLU A 217 -8.48 -11.85 5.28
C GLU A 217 -8.40 -12.30 3.81
N LEU A 218 -7.55 -11.62 3.01
CA LEU A 218 -7.34 -11.89 1.59
C LEU A 218 -6.12 -12.79 1.34
N ALA A 219 -5.41 -13.19 2.38
CA ALA A 219 -4.29 -14.11 2.26
C ALA A 219 -4.78 -15.50 1.81
N ARG A 220 -4.02 -16.14 0.93
CA ARG A 220 -4.33 -17.47 0.36
C ARG A 220 -3.15 -18.42 0.59
N PRO A 221 -3.04 -19.03 1.78
CA PRO A 221 -1.96 -19.94 2.09
C PRO A 221 -1.89 -21.11 1.11
N GLY A 222 -0.70 -21.42 0.63
CA GLY A 222 -0.44 -22.52 -0.31
C GLY A 222 -0.86 -22.24 -1.76
N SER A 223 -1.41 -21.06 -2.09
CA SER A 223 -1.79 -20.73 -3.46
C SER A 223 -0.61 -20.27 -4.31
N ASP A 224 -0.67 -20.56 -5.60
CA ASP A 224 0.21 -19.99 -6.63
C ASP A 224 -0.62 -19.17 -7.61
N VAL A 225 -0.84 -17.91 -7.26
CA VAL A 225 -1.67 -16.99 -8.06
C VAL A 225 -1.11 -16.76 -9.47
N ALA A 226 0.19 -16.86 -9.67
CA ALA A 226 0.81 -16.74 -10.98
C ALA A 226 0.45 -17.92 -11.91
N ALA A 227 0.46 -19.14 -11.38
CA ALA A 227 0.04 -20.32 -12.11
C ALA A 227 -1.49 -20.42 -12.27
N GLU A 228 -2.26 -19.99 -11.25
CA GLU A 228 -3.73 -20.08 -11.24
C GLU A 228 -4.40 -19.07 -12.17
N ALA A 229 -3.77 -17.91 -12.39
CA ALA A 229 -4.31 -16.81 -13.20
C ALA A 229 -3.21 -16.22 -14.12
N PRO A 230 -2.76 -16.95 -15.15
CA PRO A 230 -1.65 -16.54 -16.00
C PRO A 230 -1.99 -15.41 -16.99
N ASP A 231 -3.28 -15.17 -17.28
CA ASP A 231 -3.68 -14.30 -18.38
C ASP A 231 -3.52 -12.81 -18.07
N SER A 232 -3.30 -12.00 -19.10
CA SER A 232 -3.36 -10.54 -19.02
C SER A 232 -4.73 -10.05 -18.53
N VAL A 233 -4.75 -9.05 -17.65
CA VAL A 233 -5.99 -8.37 -17.23
C VAL A 233 -6.51 -7.35 -18.26
N ILE A 234 -5.75 -7.08 -19.31
CA ILE A 234 -6.17 -6.20 -20.42
C ILE A 234 -6.74 -7.02 -21.56
N THR A 235 -5.97 -7.99 -22.05
CA THR A 235 -6.33 -8.75 -23.27
C THR A 235 -6.95 -10.11 -22.99
N GLY A 236 -6.88 -10.61 -21.76
CA GLY A 236 -7.33 -11.96 -21.38
C GLY A 236 -6.51 -13.08 -22.02
N LYS A 237 -5.29 -12.79 -22.46
CA LYS A 237 -4.41 -13.78 -23.12
C LYS A 237 -3.18 -14.03 -22.26
N PRO A 238 -2.68 -15.25 -22.19
CA PRO A 238 -1.42 -15.55 -21.51
C PRO A 238 -0.23 -14.99 -22.31
N LEU A 239 0.89 -14.84 -21.60
CA LEU A 239 2.16 -14.59 -22.25
C LEU A 239 2.49 -15.74 -23.19
N ARG A 240 2.79 -15.46 -24.45
CA ARG A 240 3.18 -16.51 -25.40
C ARG A 240 4.52 -17.10 -25.00
N GLN A 241 4.56 -18.41 -24.78
CA GLN A 241 5.82 -19.11 -24.64
C GLN A 241 6.51 -19.13 -26.02
N ALA A 242 7.78 -18.71 -26.05
CA ALA A 242 8.61 -18.75 -27.26
C ALA A 242 8.94 -20.18 -27.66
#